data_978f56f94504b354a9a82e05b0eb0549
#
_entry.id   978f56f94504b354a9a82e05b0eb0549
#
_cell.length_a   1.000
_cell.length_b   1.000
_cell.length_c   1.000
_cell.angle_alpha   90.00
_cell.angle_beta   90.00
_cell.angle_gamma   90.00
#
_symmetry.space_group_name_H-M   'P 1'
#
loop_
_entity.id
_entity.type
_entity.pdbx_description
1 polymer ?
#
loop_
_entity_poly.entity_id
_entity_poly.type
_entity_poly.pdbx_seq_one_letter_code
_entity_poly.pdbx_strand_id
1 'polypeptide(L)'
;MAHTRPSIAAVVVTHNRLDKLTVTVARLLDQPVDHVIVVDNASTDGTADWLSALDDPRLRVHRSTTNQGGAGGFSVGMQLARDEAQADWTVVMDDDGRPAPGAIDAFRAMDLSGWDAIGAAVHHPDGRICEMNRPYRNPFWNPGAFLRTLARMPLGRGRAGFHLGDGDYRTGSPVLPVDMSSFVGLFLSRAALQGAGLPDPRLFIYGDDQLYTLQMRRAGLRIGFAPQVRFDHDTTALQAQGGVVLRPMWKVFYMYRNALMAYRVAAGPWFWPLVPVLLCKWRRKAADYGPDAALFRTILDQAVRDGLAGRLDRSHDDILRLSRSDAP
;
A
#
# COMPACT_ATOMS: atom_id res chain seq x y z
N MET A 1 16.73 32.88 7.74
CA MET A 1 15.95 32.03 8.67
C MET A 1 16.55 30.64 8.59
N ALA A 2 17.02 30.09 9.71
CA ALA A 2 17.50 28.71 9.71
C ALA A 2 16.32 27.81 9.31
N HIS A 3 16.42 27.10 8.20
CA HIS A 3 15.44 26.07 7.84
C HIS A 3 15.52 25.00 8.92
N THR A 4 14.54 25.00 9.82
CA THR A 4 14.39 23.91 10.78
C THR A 4 14.18 22.64 9.98
N ARG A 5 14.98 21.62 10.26
CA ARG A 5 14.90 20.29 9.66
C ARG A 5 13.46 19.74 9.84
N PRO A 6 12.78 19.29 8.77
CA PRO A 6 11.42 18.78 8.91
C PRO A 6 11.39 17.53 9.81
N SER A 7 10.44 17.51 10.74
CA SER A 7 10.21 16.36 11.61
C SER A 7 9.55 15.21 10.83
N ILE A 8 9.97 13.96 11.11
CA ILE A 8 9.47 12.76 10.43
C ILE A 8 8.95 11.76 11.45
N ALA A 9 7.68 11.35 11.31
CA ALA A 9 7.12 10.20 11.98
C ALA A 9 7.10 8.99 11.04
N ALA A 10 7.63 7.86 11.49
CA ALA A 10 7.52 6.58 10.78
C ALA A 10 6.37 5.77 11.38
N VAL A 11 5.43 5.34 10.55
CA VAL A 11 4.28 4.50 10.92
C VAL A 11 4.50 3.10 10.39
N VAL A 12 4.46 2.12 11.28
CA VAL A 12 4.55 0.68 10.96
C VAL A 12 3.27 0.00 11.42
N VAL A 13 2.65 -0.79 10.52
CA VAL A 13 1.47 -1.62 10.85
C VAL A 13 1.89 -3.08 10.88
N THR A 14 1.50 -3.79 11.93
CA THR A 14 1.83 -5.21 12.11
C THR A 14 0.63 -6.04 12.59
N HIS A 15 0.61 -7.31 12.26
CA HIS A 15 -0.31 -8.32 12.82
C HIS A 15 0.31 -9.72 12.75
N ASN A 16 0.66 -10.30 13.91
CA ASN A 16 1.21 -11.66 14.04
C ASN A 16 2.45 -11.90 13.15
N ARG A 17 3.41 -10.96 13.16
CA ARG A 17 4.65 -11.02 12.39
C ARG A 17 5.84 -10.43 13.16
N LEU A 18 6.00 -10.87 14.41
CA LEU A 18 7.05 -10.38 15.31
C LEU A 18 8.44 -10.45 14.68
N ASP A 19 8.76 -11.53 13.95
CA ASP A 19 10.03 -11.73 13.27
C ASP A 19 10.36 -10.63 12.25
N LYS A 20 9.37 -10.15 11.51
CA LYS A 20 9.53 -9.06 10.55
C LYS A 20 9.58 -7.70 11.22
N LEU A 21 8.66 -7.49 12.17
CA LEU A 21 8.56 -6.24 12.92
C LEU A 21 9.87 -5.90 13.65
N THR A 22 10.52 -6.89 14.28
CA THR A 22 11.78 -6.68 15.02
C THR A 22 12.86 -6.08 14.13
N VAL A 23 13.00 -6.58 12.90
CA VAL A 23 13.98 -6.08 11.93
C VAL A 23 13.62 -4.66 11.46
N THR A 24 12.34 -4.41 11.21
CA THR A 24 11.87 -3.12 10.70
C THR A 24 11.99 -2.03 11.77
N VAL A 25 11.58 -2.30 13.01
CA VAL A 25 11.71 -1.34 14.12
C VAL A 25 13.18 -1.05 14.43
N ALA A 26 14.04 -2.06 14.50
CA ALA A 26 15.48 -1.87 14.69
C ALA A 26 16.07 -0.95 13.60
N ARG A 27 15.72 -1.20 12.33
CA ARG A 27 16.18 -0.36 11.21
C ARG A 27 15.69 1.08 11.31
N LEU A 28 14.46 1.31 11.78
CA LEU A 28 13.91 2.65 11.98
C LEU A 28 14.59 3.40 13.12
N LEU A 29 14.87 2.71 14.22
CA LEU A 29 15.58 3.30 15.36
C LEU A 29 17.05 3.64 15.03
N ASP A 30 17.66 2.97 14.05
CA ASP A 30 18.98 3.31 13.50
C ASP A 30 18.92 4.50 12.52
N GLN A 31 17.74 4.96 12.11
CA GLN A 31 17.58 6.10 11.21
C GLN A 31 17.24 7.38 12.02
N PRO A 32 17.52 8.57 11.45
CA PRO A 32 17.24 9.82 12.12
C PRO A 32 15.76 10.23 12.03
N VAL A 33 14.82 9.34 12.35
CA VAL A 33 13.40 9.66 12.49
C VAL A 33 13.13 10.30 13.86
N ASP A 34 12.13 11.17 13.94
CA ASP A 34 11.79 11.86 15.18
C ASP A 34 10.77 11.08 16.01
N HIS A 35 9.91 10.29 15.35
CA HIS A 35 8.93 9.41 15.97
C HIS A 35 8.84 8.09 15.22
N VAL A 36 8.67 6.98 15.96
CA VAL A 36 8.34 5.65 15.44
C VAL A 36 7.01 5.24 16.06
N ILE A 37 5.97 5.15 15.24
CA ILE A 37 4.62 4.79 15.66
C ILE A 37 4.35 3.37 15.16
N VAL A 38 4.23 2.42 16.09
CA VAL A 38 3.89 1.03 15.76
C VAL A 38 2.42 0.81 16.09
N VAL A 39 1.64 0.40 15.09
CA VAL A 39 0.26 -0.03 15.27
C VAL A 39 0.24 -1.56 15.29
N ASP A 40 0.16 -2.13 16.51
CA ASP A 40 -0.09 -3.55 16.72
C ASP A 40 -1.58 -3.84 16.51
N ASN A 41 -1.90 -4.44 15.40
CA ASN A 41 -3.26 -4.69 14.95
C ASN A 41 -3.85 -5.97 15.58
N ALA A 42 -3.85 -6.05 16.94
CA ALA A 42 -4.29 -7.16 17.76
C ALA A 42 -3.48 -8.45 17.56
N SER A 43 -2.16 -8.37 17.63
CA SER A 43 -1.29 -9.56 17.59
C SER A 43 -1.39 -10.43 18.83
N THR A 44 -1.12 -11.74 18.65
CA THR A 44 -1.13 -12.78 19.68
C THR A 44 0.15 -13.61 19.73
N ASP A 45 1.19 -13.21 18.98
CA ASP A 45 2.46 -13.93 18.79
C ASP A 45 3.61 -13.39 19.67
N GLY A 46 3.31 -12.66 20.74
CA GLY A 46 4.32 -12.04 21.61
C GLY A 46 4.76 -10.63 21.16
N THR A 47 4.20 -10.09 20.08
CA THR A 47 4.49 -8.74 19.59
C THR A 47 4.30 -7.67 20.66
N ALA A 48 3.19 -7.73 21.42
CA ALA A 48 2.88 -6.75 22.46
C ALA A 48 3.92 -6.75 23.59
N ASP A 49 4.33 -7.94 24.05
CA ASP A 49 5.31 -8.09 25.13
C ASP A 49 6.68 -7.57 24.68
N TRP A 50 7.09 -7.89 23.44
CA TRP A 50 8.32 -7.40 22.87
C TRP A 50 8.34 -5.87 22.72
N LEU A 51 7.26 -5.27 22.19
CA LEU A 51 7.14 -3.82 22.06
C LEU A 51 7.19 -3.11 23.42
N SER A 52 6.57 -3.68 24.45
CA SER A 52 6.56 -3.11 25.81
C SER A 52 7.94 -3.12 26.50
N ALA A 53 8.83 -4.02 26.06
CA ALA A 53 10.20 -4.13 26.58
C ALA A 53 11.21 -3.17 25.91
N LEU A 54 10.80 -2.49 24.83
CA LEU A 54 11.66 -1.51 24.16
C LEU A 54 11.64 -0.17 24.91
N ASP A 55 12.83 0.35 25.20
CA ASP A 55 13.02 1.65 25.86
C ASP A 55 13.69 2.64 24.88
N ASP A 56 12.89 3.23 23.99
CA ASP A 56 13.33 4.32 23.10
C ASP A 56 12.28 5.45 23.15
N PRO A 57 12.67 6.69 23.50
CA PRO A 57 11.73 7.80 23.68
C PRO A 57 11.00 8.22 22.40
N ARG A 58 11.47 7.80 21.22
CA ARG A 58 10.82 8.05 19.93
C ARG A 58 9.70 7.05 19.64
N LEU A 59 9.72 5.87 20.33
CA LEU A 59 8.78 4.79 20.09
C LEU A 59 7.43 5.09 20.76
N ARG A 60 6.36 4.97 19.99
CA ARG A 60 4.97 5.01 20.44
C ARG A 60 4.25 3.78 19.93
N VAL A 61 3.60 3.05 20.82
CA VAL A 61 2.86 1.83 20.46
C VAL A 61 1.37 2.06 20.65
N HIS A 62 0.62 1.81 19.59
CA HIS A 62 -0.83 1.72 19.64
C HIS A 62 -1.23 0.26 19.47
N ARG A 63 -1.96 -0.30 20.45
CA ARG A 63 -2.50 -1.64 20.36
C ARG A 63 -3.99 -1.61 20.09
N SER A 64 -4.41 -2.12 18.92
CA SER A 64 -5.81 -2.28 18.57
C SER A 64 -6.43 -3.43 19.35
N THR A 65 -7.71 -3.32 19.69
CA THR A 65 -8.46 -4.40 20.37
C THR A 65 -8.87 -5.53 19.43
N THR A 66 -8.96 -5.22 18.13
CA THR A 66 -9.33 -6.16 17.07
C THR A 66 -8.50 -5.89 15.82
N ASN A 67 -8.30 -6.93 15.01
CA ASN A 67 -7.63 -6.78 13.71
C ASN A 67 -8.52 -5.99 12.73
N GLN A 68 -8.11 -4.78 12.40
CA GLN A 68 -8.79 -3.88 11.45
C GLN A 68 -8.20 -3.96 10.03
N GLY A 69 -7.32 -4.92 9.78
CA GLY A 69 -6.57 -5.02 8.52
C GLY A 69 -5.51 -3.94 8.37
N GLY A 70 -4.74 -4.00 7.28
CA GLY A 70 -3.72 -2.98 6.98
C GLY A 70 -4.32 -1.58 6.84
N ALA A 71 -5.44 -1.45 6.13
CA ALA A 71 -6.12 -0.17 5.92
C ALA A 71 -6.51 0.53 7.23
N GLY A 72 -7.06 -0.23 8.20
CA GLY A 72 -7.39 0.29 9.53
C GLY A 72 -6.14 0.69 10.33
N GLY A 73 -5.12 -0.17 10.31
CA GLY A 73 -3.84 0.11 10.97
C GLY A 73 -3.17 1.38 10.43
N PHE A 74 -3.11 1.55 9.10
CA PHE A 74 -2.57 2.78 8.50
C PHE A 74 -3.41 4.01 8.82
N SER A 75 -4.74 3.90 8.83
CA SER A 75 -5.62 5.00 9.21
C SER A 75 -5.31 5.49 10.64
N VAL A 76 -5.21 4.57 11.60
CA VAL A 76 -4.86 4.88 13.00
C VAL A 76 -3.45 5.46 13.11
N GLY A 77 -2.45 4.82 12.51
CA GLY A 77 -1.06 5.28 12.58
C GLY A 77 -0.85 6.67 11.97
N MET A 78 -1.45 6.94 10.82
CA MET A 78 -1.41 8.26 10.18
C MET A 78 -2.14 9.32 11.02
N GLN A 79 -3.25 8.95 11.67
CA GLN A 79 -3.95 9.83 12.61
C GLN A 79 -3.06 10.23 13.78
N LEU A 80 -2.41 9.25 14.43
CA LEU A 80 -1.48 9.51 15.54
C LEU A 80 -0.30 10.38 15.11
N ALA A 81 0.25 10.14 13.92
CA ALA A 81 1.33 10.95 13.37
C ALA A 81 0.90 12.40 13.11
N ARG A 82 -0.30 12.60 12.58
CA ARG A 82 -0.86 13.94 12.29
C ARG A 82 -1.25 14.70 13.56
N ASP A 83 -1.97 14.05 14.48
CA ASP A 83 -2.68 14.72 15.57
C ASP A 83 -1.83 14.77 16.86
N GLU A 84 -1.07 13.71 17.16
CA GLU A 84 -0.27 13.63 18.40
C GLU A 84 1.21 13.95 18.19
N ALA A 85 1.87 13.28 17.22
CA ALA A 85 3.28 13.56 16.93
C ALA A 85 3.45 14.91 16.22
N GLN A 86 2.43 15.37 15.52
CA GLN A 86 2.42 16.61 14.75
C GLN A 86 3.64 16.73 13.82
N ALA A 87 4.07 15.59 13.26
CA ALA A 87 5.22 15.53 12.37
C ALA A 87 4.97 16.28 11.05
N ASP A 88 5.98 16.93 10.50
CA ASP A 88 5.89 17.63 9.22
C ASP A 88 5.67 16.65 8.07
N TRP A 89 6.29 15.48 8.17
CA TRP A 89 6.14 14.37 7.24
C TRP A 89 5.90 13.06 7.99
N THR A 90 5.05 12.22 7.42
CA THR A 90 4.77 10.87 7.90
C THR A 90 5.17 9.88 6.84
N VAL A 91 6.07 8.93 7.16
CA VAL A 91 6.36 7.80 6.27
C VAL A 91 5.65 6.55 6.76
N VAL A 92 5.03 5.83 5.84
CA VAL A 92 4.24 4.63 6.16
C VAL A 92 4.83 3.39 5.52
N MET A 93 4.73 2.25 6.23
CA MET A 93 5.21 0.95 5.78
C MET A 93 4.55 -0.21 6.52
N ASP A 94 4.53 -1.39 5.89
CA ASP A 94 4.23 -2.65 6.54
C ASP A 94 5.41 -3.13 7.41
N ASP A 95 5.20 -4.12 8.25
CA ASP A 95 6.21 -4.70 9.14
C ASP A 95 7.40 -5.36 8.40
N ASP A 96 7.27 -5.67 7.12
CA ASP A 96 8.31 -6.24 6.25
C ASP A 96 8.88 -5.22 5.24
N GLY A 97 8.41 -3.97 5.29
CA GLY A 97 8.95 -2.83 4.55
C GLY A 97 9.81 -1.95 5.46
N ARG A 98 11.03 -1.58 5.04
CA ARG A 98 11.94 -0.79 5.89
C ARG A 98 12.84 0.13 5.08
N PRO A 99 13.25 1.29 5.64
CA PRO A 99 14.18 2.18 4.96
C PRO A 99 15.56 1.50 4.80
N ALA A 100 16.18 1.64 3.63
CA ALA A 100 17.59 1.32 3.48
C ALA A 100 18.45 2.29 4.32
N PRO A 101 19.69 1.93 4.70
CA PRO A 101 20.59 2.85 5.39
C PRO A 101 20.71 4.19 4.65
N GLY A 102 20.51 5.30 5.38
CA GLY A 102 20.57 6.65 4.83
C GLY A 102 19.33 7.13 4.04
N ALA A 103 18.26 6.33 3.96
CA ALA A 103 17.06 6.69 3.21
C ALA A 103 16.37 7.94 3.78
N ILE A 104 16.34 8.08 5.10
CA ILE A 104 15.73 9.25 5.76
C ILE A 104 16.57 10.52 5.54
N ASP A 105 17.90 10.40 5.54
CA ASP A 105 18.77 11.53 5.20
C ASP A 105 18.65 11.92 3.74
N ALA A 106 18.56 10.93 2.84
CA ALA A 106 18.31 11.17 1.41
C ALA A 106 16.97 11.92 1.18
N PHE A 107 15.91 11.53 1.89
CA PHE A 107 14.63 12.24 1.84
C PHE A 107 14.77 13.69 2.33
N ARG A 108 15.44 13.91 3.45
CA ARG A 108 15.63 15.25 4.03
C ARG A 108 16.50 16.18 3.18
N ALA A 109 17.40 15.62 2.38
CA ALA A 109 18.26 16.39 1.49
C ALA A 109 17.54 16.84 0.20
N MET A 110 16.31 16.38 -0.03
CA MET A 110 15.55 16.73 -1.23
C MET A 110 14.92 18.12 -1.11
N ASP A 111 14.71 18.76 -2.25
CA ASP A 111 13.73 19.83 -2.36
C ASP A 111 12.32 19.24 -2.34
N LEU A 112 11.64 19.43 -1.21
CA LEU A 112 10.29 18.95 -0.98
C LEU A 112 9.22 19.97 -1.43
N SER A 113 9.63 21.14 -1.91
CA SER A 113 8.72 22.20 -2.34
C SER A 113 7.83 21.72 -3.49
N GLY A 114 6.54 21.93 -3.36
CA GLY A 114 5.56 21.53 -4.38
C GLY A 114 5.23 20.05 -4.44
N TRP A 115 5.63 19.25 -3.45
CA TRP A 115 5.21 17.86 -3.28
C TRP A 115 4.38 17.70 -2.01
N ASP A 116 3.26 17.01 -2.13
CA ASP A 116 2.38 16.65 -1.02
C ASP A 116 2.69 15.25 -0.49
N ALA A 117 3.19 14.37 -1.38
CA ALA A 117 3.66 13.04 -1.03
C ALA A 117 4.85 12.62 -1.90
N ILE A 118 5.72 11.76 -1.33
CA ILE A 118 6.89 11.19 -2.00
C ILE A 118 6.91 9.68 -1.78
N GLY A 119 6.83 8.91 -2.86
CA GLY A 119 7.05 7.47 -2.86
C GLY A 119 8.53 7.12 -3.00
N ALA A 120 9.00 6.20 -2.19
CA ALA A 120 10.36 5.68 -2.23
C ALA A 120 10.55 4.63 -3.35
N ALA A 121 11.82 4.39 -3.72
CA ALA A 121 12.22 3.31 -4.61
C ALA A 121 12.30 2.00 -3.81
N VAL A 122 11.31 1.13 -3.97
CA VAL A 122 11.21 -0.12 -3.23
C VAL A 122 11.91 -1.25 -3.97
N HIS A 123 12.78 -1.95 -3.26
CA HIS A 123 13.53 -3.10 -3.77
C HIS A 123 13.30 -4.33 -2.87
N HIS A 124 13.56 -5.50 -3.40
CA HIS A 124 13.77 -6.69 -2.58
C HIS A 124 15.13 -6.60 -1.87
N PRO A 125 15.34 -7.35 -0.77
CA PRO A 125 16.63 -7.37 -0.06
C PRO A 125 17.82 -7.77 -0.95
N ASP A 126 17.59 -8.48 -2.05
CA ASP A 126 18.60 -8.85 -3.06
C ASP A 126 18.90 -7.72 -4.08
N GLY A 127 18.28 -6.57 -3.94
CA GLY A 127 18.47 -5.38 -4.78
C GLY A 127 17.62 -5.33 -6.04
N ARG A 128 16.84 -6.36 -6.38
CA ARG A 128 15.89 -6.30 -7.48
C ARG A 128 14.73 -5.36 -7.16
N ILE A 129 14.23 -4.65 -8.18
CA ILE A 129 13.06 -3.78 -8.02
C ILE A 129 11.85 -4.62 -7.57
N CYS A 130 11.13 -4.16 -6.55
CA CYS A 130 9.91 -4.81 -6.08
C CYS A 130 8.73 -4.42 -6.97
N GLU A 131 8.35 -5.31 -7.90
CA GLU A 131 7.32 -5.08 -8.91
C GLU A 131 5.94 -4.76 -8.34
N MET A 132 5.61 -5.28 -7.16
CA MET A 132 4.33 -5.01 -6.52
C MET A 132 4.20 -3.58 -5.98
N ASN A 133 5.33 -2.95 -5.68
CA ASN A 133 5.39 -1.56 -5.18
C ASN A 133 5.76 -0.55 -6.27
N ARG A 134 5.82 -0.97 -7.55
CA ARG A 134 6.21 -0.11 -8.66
C ARG A 134 5.17 0.98 -8.89
N PRO A 135 5.52 2.27 -8.74
CA PRO A 135 4.59 3.37 -8.97
C PRO A 135 4.16 3.47 -10.43
N TYR A 136 3.04 4.14 -10.66
CA TYR A 136 2.58 4.34 -12.02
C TYR A 136 1.91 5.71 -12.25
N ARG A 137 1.81 6.09 -13.54
CA ARG A 137 0.98 7.18 -14.05
C ARG A 137 -0.32 6.61 -14.56
N ASN A 138 -1.45 7.11 -14.05
CA ASN A 138 -2.75 6.61 -14.46
C ASN A 138 -2.97 6.82 -15.96
N PRO A 139 -3.14 5.75 -16.75
CA PRO A 139 -3.28 5.87 -18.21
C PRO A 139 -4.54 6.64 -18.62
N PHE A 140 -5.60 6.65 -17.80
CA PHE A 140 -6.82 7.40 -18.10
C PHE A 140 -6.68 8.91 -17.90
N TRP A 141 -5.66 9.35 -17.13
CA TRP A 141 -5.37 10.77 -16.90
C TRP A 141 -4.19 11.29 -17.74
N ASN A 142 -3.42 10.36 -18.32
CA ASN A 142 -2.19 10.65 -19.06
C ASN A 142 -2.27 10.06 -20.47
N PRO A 143 -2.61 10.88 -21.52
CA PRO A 143 -2.77 10.37 -22.88
C PRO A 143 -1.55 9.60 -23.42
N GLY A 144 -0.33 10.05 -23.09
CA GLY A 144 0.90 9.36 -23.49
C GLY A 144 1.03 7.97 -22.82
N ALA A 145 0.65 7.83 -21.55
CA ALA A 145 0.62 6.54 -20.87
C ALA A 145 -0.48 5.64 -21.46
N PHE A 146 -1.63 6.21 -21.80
CA PHE A 146 -2.73 5.49 -22.45
C PHE A 146 -2.31 4.88 -23.79
N LEU A 147 -1.74 5.69 -24.70
CA LEU A 147 -1.28 5.24 -26.01
C LEU A 147 -0.19 4.16 -25.90
N ARG A 148 0.80 4.35 -24.99
CA ARG A 148 1.82 3.32 -24.73
C ARG A 148 1.24 2.03 -24.20
N THR A 149 0.20 2.12 -23.35
CA THR A 149 -0.49 0.94 -22.81
C THR A 149 -1.18 0.18 -23.93
N LEU A 150 -1.96 0.87 -24.79
CA LEU A 150 -2.63 0.25 -25.93
C LEU A 150 -1.63 -0.42 -26.89
N ALA A 151 -0.53 0.24 -27.22
CA ALA A 151 0.49 -0.30 -28.13
C ALA A 151 1.18 -1.56 -27.56
N ARG A 152 1.27 -1.70 -26.21
CA ARG A 152 1.92 -2.83 -25.54
C ARG A 152 0.97 -3.95 -25.10
N MET A 153 -0.35 -3.71 -25.10
CA MET A 153 -1.35 -4.72 -24.74
C MET A 153 -1.30 -6.00 -25.58
N PRO A 154 -1.17 -5.94 -26.91
CA PRO A 154 -1.10 -7.15 -27.74
C PRO A 154 0.11 -8.03 -27.41
N LEU A 155 1.18 -7.44 -26.88
CA LEU A 155 2.42 -8.12 -26.47
C LEU A 155 2.34 -8.66 -25.02
N GLY A 156 1.19 -8.58 -24.35
CA GLY A 156 1.06 -8.92 -22.92
C GLY A 156 1.79 -7.97 -21.97
N ARG A 157 2.33 -6.85 -22.46
CA ARG A 157 3.16 -5.87 -21.73
C ARG A 157 2.43 -4.56 -21.42
N GLY A 158 1.10 -4.57 -21.33
CA GLY A 158 0.31 -3.36 -21.10
C GLY A 158 0.73 -2.59 -19.84
N ARG A 159 1.09 -3.28 -18.73
CA ARG A 159 1.60 -2.64 -17.50
C ARG A 159 2.81 -1.76 -17.75
N ALA A 160 3.74 -2.18 -18.58
CA ALA A 160 4.93 -1.40 -18.92
C ALA A 160 4.62 -0.10 -19.71
N GLY A 161 3.36 0.11 -20.11
CA GLY A 161 2.91 1.36 -20.75
C GLY A 161 2.67 2.50 -19.76
N PHE A 162 2.38 2.19 -18.49
CA PHE A 162 2.00 3.18 -17.48
C PHE A 162 2.79 3.10 -16.17
N HIS A 163 3.41 1.97 -15.83
CA HIS A 163 4.36 1.88 -14.72
C HIS A 163 5.68 2.57 -15.05
N LEU A 164 6.38 3.04 -14.02
CA LEU A 164 7.74 3.55 -14.16
C LEU A 164 8.67 2.43 -14.67
N GLY A 165 9.63 2.79 -15.54
CA GLY A 165 10.62 1.85 -16.06
C GLY A 165 11.79 1.64 -15.11
N ASP A 166 12.63 0.60 -15.36
CA ASP A 166 13.83 0.35 -14.54
C ASP A 166 14.83 1.52 -14.61
N GLY A 167 14.85 2.26 -15.74
CA GLY A 167 15.67 3.45 -15.89
C GLY A 167 15.32 4.57 -14.91
N ASP A 168 14.05 4.64 -14.49
CA ASP A 168 13.55 5.65 -13.56
C ASP A 168 14.03 5.41 -12.11
N TYR A 169 14.50 4.19 -11.81
CA TYR A 169 15.03 3.79 -10.49
C TYR A 169 16.52 4.08 -10.31
N ARG A 170 17.18 4.65 -11.30
CA ARG A 170 18.60 4.97 -11.20
C ARG A 170 18.83 6.10 -10.21
N THR A 171 19.81 5.94 -9.32
CA THR A 171 20.28 6.99 -8.42
C THR A 171 20.71 8.20 -9.23
N GLY A 172 20.26 9.40 -8.84
CA GLY A 172 20.52 10.64 -9.58
C GLY A 172 19.44 11.03 -10.58
N SER A 173 18.44 10.18 -10.84
CA SER A 173 17.25 10.60 -11.59
C SER A 173 16.45 11.64 -10.79
N PRO A 174 15.78 12.59 -11.47
CA PRO A 174 14.95 13.58 -10.79
C PRO A 174 13.73 12.91 -10.16
N VAL A 175 13.06 13.61 -9.23
CA VAL A 175 11.75 13.21 -8.72
C VAL A 175 10.74 13.21 -9.86
N LEU A 176 10.06 12.09 -10.07
CA LEU A 176 9.09 11.91 -11.14
C LEU A 176 7.67 12.00 -10.63
N PRO A 177 6.76 12.76 -11.27
CA PRO A 177 5.36 12.76 -10.90
C PRO A 177 4.72 11.40 -11.20
N VAL A 178 3.96 10.89 -10.21
CA VAL A 178 3.20 9.64 -10.30
C VAL A 178 1.76 9.87 -9.81
N ASP A 179 0.86 8.97 -10.17
CA ASP A 179 -0.53 9.04 -9.72
C ASP A 179 -0.85 7.96 -8.68
N MET A 180 0.01 6.95 -8.55
CA MET A 180 -0.10 5.90 -7.53
C MET A 180 1.27 5.52 -6.99
N SER A 181 1.33 5.32 -5.67
CA SER A 181 2.44 4.73 -4.94
C SER A 181 1.91 3.81 -3.85
N SER A 182 2.67 2.76 -3.49
CA SER A 182 2.30 1.86 -2.39
C SER A 182 2.61 2.49 -1.02
N PHE A 183 2.06 1.93 0.06
CA PHE A 183 2.35 2.35 1.42
C PHE A 183 3.72 1.89 1.95
N VAL A 184 4.52 1.19 1.17
CA VAL A 184 5.91 0.88 1.52
C VAL A 184 6.80 2.07 1.16
N GLY A 185 7.15 2.89 2.16
CA GLY A 185 7.99 4.07 1.97
C GLY A 185 7.28 5.25 1.30
N LEU A 186 5.97 5.43 1.57
CA LEU A 186 5.25 6.62 1.15
C LEU A 186 5.35 7.69 2.24
N PHE A 187 6.03 8.79 1.93
CA PHE A 187 6.09 9.99 2.75
C PHE A 187 4.92 10.91 2.40
N LEU A 188 4.20 11.36 3.41
CA LEU A 188 3.03 12.23 3.31
C LEU A 188 3.28 13.50 4.13
N SER A 189 3.12 14.66 3.53
CA SER A 189 3.17 15.92 4.29
C SER A 189 1.97 16.02 5.24
N ARG A 190 2.14 16.75 6.35
CA ARG A 190 1.03 17.04 7.27
C ARG A 190 -0.15 17.67 6.55
N ALA A 191 0.11 18.59 5.63
CA ALA A 191 -0.92 19.24 4.82
C ALA A 191 -1.68 18.23 3.95
N ALA A 192 -0.97 17.23 3.38
CA ALA A 192 -1.60 16.16 2.61
C ALA A 192 -2.54 15.31 3.48
N LEU A 193 -2.12 14.92 4.69
CA LEU A 193 -2.95 14.16 5.64
C LEU A 193 -4.18 14.95 6.11
N GLN A 194 -4.07 16.27 6.20
CA GLN A 194 -5.20 17.14 6.53
C GLN A 194 -6.17 17.32 5.35
N GLY A 195 -5.62 17.48 4.13
CA GLY A 195 -6.42 17.78 2.93
C GLY A 195 -7.05 16.54 2.29
N ALA A 196 -6.34 15.40 2.26
CA ALA A 196 -6.86 14.15 1.67
C ALA A 196 -7.65 13.31 2.68
N GLY A 197 -7.53 13.59 3.97
CA GLY A 197 -8.04 12.71 5.02
C GLY A 197 -7.15 11.48 5.22
N LEU A 198 -7.73 10.42 5.77
CA LEU A 198 -7.06 9.15 6.09
C LEU A 198 -7.57 8.02 5.17
N PRO A 199 -6.80 6.92 5.02
CA PRO A 199 -7.29 5.74 4.32
C PRO A 199 -8.57 5.21 4.96
N ASP A 200 -9.51 4.70 4.14
CA ASP A 200 -10.76 4.14 4.64
C ASP A 200 -10.52 2.77 5.30
N PRO A 201 -10.71 2.63 6.62
CA PRO A 201 -10.43 1.39 7.34
C PRO A 201 -11.32 0.21 6.88
N ARG A 202 -12.49 0.48 6.27
CA ARG A 202 -13.41 -0.54 5.76
C ARG A 202 -12.88 -1.29 4.54
N LEU A 203 -11.79 -0.82 3.93
CA LEU A 203 -11.08 -1.55 2.87
C LEU A 203 -10.40 -2.81 3.40
N PHE A 204 -10.00 -2.82 4.65
CA PHE A 204 -9.37 -3.90 5.39
C PHE A 204 -7.96 -4.23 4.87
N ILE A 205 -7.84 -4.72 3.62
CA ILE A 205 -6.55 -5.10 2.99
C ILE A 205 -6.65 -5.02 1.47
N TYR A 206 -5.53 -4.77 0.80
CA TYR A 206 -5.33 -4.66 -0.65
C TYR A 206 -6.03 -3.46 -1.30
N GLY A 207 -5.23 -2.70 -2.02
CA GLY A 207 -5.69 -1.56 -2.82
C GLY A 207 -6.10 -0.32 -2.00
N ASP A 208 -5.92 -0.34 -0.69
CA ASP A 208 -6.06 0.81 0.19
C ASP A 208 -5.04 1.92 -0.18
N ASP A 209 -3.78 1.55 -0.39
CA ASP A 209 -2.71 2.41 -0.90
C ASP A 209 -3.05 3.00 -2.28
N GLN A 210 -3.49 2.14 -3.20
CA GLN A 210 -3.85 2.52 -4.55
C GLN A 210 -5.05 3.49 -4.54
N LEU A 211 -6.10 3.16 -3.81
CA LEU A 211 -7.31 3.99 -3.74
C LEU A 211 -6.99 5.34 -3.08
N TYR A 212 -6.24 5.33 -1.98
CA TYR A 212 -5.86 6.52 -1.25
C TYR A 212 -5.02 7.49 -2.11
N THR A 213 -3.96 6.99 -2.75
CA THR A 213 -3.10 7.82 -3.60
C THR A 213 -3.82 8.36 -4.84
N LEU A 214 -4.70 7.57 -5.47
CA LEU A 214 -5.54 8.05 -6.57
C LEU A 214 -6.55 9.12 -6.10
N GLN A 215 -7.10 9.00 -4.89
CA GLN A 215 -7.97 10.03 -4.31
C GLN A 215 -7.21 11.31 -3.99
N MET A 216 -5.99 11.22 -3.44
CA MET A 216 -5.09 12.37 -3.25
C MET A 216 -4.87 13.11 -4.58
N ARG A 217 -4.56 12.39 -5.65
CA ARG A 217 -4.38 12.98 -7.00
C ARG A 217 -5.64 13.68 -7.50
N ARG A 218 -6.82 13.09 -7.28
CA ARG A 218 -8.10 13.72 -7.64
C ARG A 218 -8.41 14.98 -6.82
N ALA A 219 -7.93 15.04 -5.59
CA ALA A 219 -8.00 16.23 -4.75
C ALA A 219 -6.97 17.31 -5.14
N GLY A 220 -6.19 17.08 -6.20
CA GLY A 220 -5.19 18.06 -6.69
C GLY A 220 -3.81 17.95 -6.04
N LEU A 221 -3.61 17.01 -5.10
CA LEU A 221 -2.33 16.81 -4.42
C LEU A 221 -1.30 16.18 -5.36
N ARG A 222 -0.03 16.55 -5.18
CA ARG A 222 1.08 16.13 -6.05
C ARG A 222 1.88 15.01 -5.36
N ILE A 223 2.01 13.87 -6.06
CA ILE A 223 2.79 12.72 -5.60
C ILE A 223 4.02 12.59 -6.48
N GLY A 224 5.21 12.55 -5.87
CA GLY A 224 6.48 12.30 -6.53
C GLY A 224 6.99 10.89 -6.25
N PHE A 225 7.81 10.35 -7.14
CA PHE A 225 8.64 9.18 -6.92
C PHE A 225 10.10 9.61 -6.84
N ALA A 226 10.78 9.25 -5.75
CA ALA A 226 12.16 9.63 -5.49
C ALA A 226 13.09 8.40 -5.54
N PRO A 227 13.84 8.18 -6.63
CA PRO A 227 14.71 7.01 -6.77
C PRO A 227 15.88 6.98 -5.78
N GLN A 228 16.28 8.13 -5.23
CA GLN A 228 17.34 8.25 -4.22
C GLN A 228 16.88 7.84 -2.81
N VAL A 229 15.57 7.79 -2.55
CA VAL A 229 14.99 7.33 -1.27
C VAL A 229 14.67 5.86 -1.40
N ARG A 230 15.52 5.01 -0.84
CA ARG A 230 15.42 3.56 -1.04
C ARG A 230 14.78 2.86 0.16
N PHE A 231 13.89 1.92 -0.13
CA PHE A 231 13.28 1.01 0.85
C PHE A 231 13.49 -0.44 0.42
N ASP A 232 13.64 -1.33 1.39
CA ASP A 232 13.66 -2.76 1.18
C ASP A 232 12.30 -3.35 1.59
N HIS A 233 11.75 -4.27 0.77
CA HIS A 233 10.53 -4.99 1.07
C HIS A 233 10.78 -6.49 1.02
N ASP A 234 10.70 -7.14 2.17
CA ASP A 234 10.96 -8.56 2.34
C ASP A 234 9.70 -9.40 2.08
N THR A 235 9.42 -9.66 0.83
CA THR A 235 8.24 -10.42 0.38
C THR A 235 8.45 -11.93 0.36
N THR A 236 9.45 -12.47 1.05
CA THR A 236 9.80 -13.91 1.03
C THR A 236 8.62 -14.80 1.38
N ALA A 237 7.81 -14.43 2.37
CA ALA A 237 6.61 -15.17 2.76
C ALA A 237 5.54 -15.21 1.65
N LEU A 238 5.41 -14.16 0.85
CA LEU A 238 4.46 -14.09 -0.27
C LEU A 238 4.95 -14.92 -1.47
N GLN A 239 6.26 -14.89 -1.75
CA GLN A 239 6.88 -15.66 -2.83
C GLN A 239 6.81 -17.16 -2.54
N ALA A 240 6.99 -17.58 -1.28
CA ALA A 240 6.85 -18.97 -0.85
C ALA A 240 5.44 -19.54 -1.08
N GLN A 241 4.40 -18.69 -1.14
CA GLN A 241 3.02 -19.08 -1.42
C GLN A 241 2.70 -19.22 -2.91
N GLY A 242 3.70 -19.12 -3.81
CA GLY A 242 3.53 -19.34 -5.24
C GLY A 242 2.81 -18.25 -6.03
N GLY A 243 2.50 -17.10 -5.44
CA GLY A 243 2.13 -15.83 -6.08
C GLY A 243 0.85 -15.76 -6.94
N VAL A 244 0.25 -16.88 -7.36
CA VAL A 244 -0.87 -16.92 -8.32
C VAL A 244 -2.22 -17.04 -7.61
N VAL A 245 -2.26 -17.71 -6.45
CA VAL A 245 -3.47 -18.05 -5.71
C VAL A 245 -3.50 -17.33 -4.36
N LEU A 246 -4.54 -16.55 -4.12
CA LEU A 246 -4.71 -15.86 -2.83
C LEU A 246 -5.19 -16.84 -1.76
N ARG A 247 -4.41 -16.93 -0.68
CA ARG A 247 -4.74 -17.74 0.51
C ARG A 247 -4.53 -16.91 1.78
N PRO A 248 -5.36 -17.05 2.81
CA PRO A 248 -6.67 -17.75 2.83
C PRO A 248 -7.68 -17.12 1.86
N MET A 249 -8.75 -17.86 1.53
CA MET A 249 -9.72 -17.50 0.47
C MET A 249 -10.45 -16.17 0.69
N TRP A 250 -10.62 -15.72 1.93
CA TRP A 250 -11.24 -14.42 2.24
C TRP A 250 -10.48 -13.23 1.59
N LYS A 251 -9.19 -13.36 1.31
CA LYS A 251 -8.37 -12.37 0.62
C LYS A 251 -8.87 -12.07 -0.79
N VAL A 252 -9.48 -13.04 -1.45
CA VAL A 252 -10.09 -12.91 -2.79
C VAL A 252 -11.17 -11.82 -2.76
N PHE A 253 -12.02 -11.80 -1.73
CA PHE A 253 -13.06 -10.80 -1.62
C PHE A 253 -12.50 -9.37 -1.64
N TYR A 254 -11.57 -9.07 -0.73
CA TYR A 254 -11.01 -7.73 -0.62
C TYR A 254 -10.24 -7.32 -1.88
N MET A 255 -9.43 -8.21 -2.44
CA MET A 255 -8.66 -7.95 -3.66
C MET A 255 -9.56 -7.46 -4.80
N TYR A 256 -10.67 -8.14 -5.07
CA TYR A 256 -11.49 -7.81 -6.23
C TYR A 256 -12.52 -6.72 -5.95
N ARG A 257 -13.06 -6.63 -4.72
CA ARG A 257 -13.94 -5.52 -4.32
C ARG A 257 -13.17 -4.18 -4.40
N ASN A 258 -12.01 -4.11 -3.77
CA ASN A 258 -11.22 -2.88 -3.68
C ASN A 258 -10.62 -2.51 -5.04
N ALA A 259 -10.23 -3.50 -5.86
CA ALA A 259 -9.78 -3.24 -7.23
C ALA A 259 -10.86 -2.53 -8.06
N LEU A 260 -12.14 -2.93 -7.98
CA LEU A 260 -13.23 -2.24 -8.68
C LEU A 260 -13.38 -0.80 -8.22
N MET A 261 -13.24 -0.53 -6.93
CA MET A 261 -13.29 0.83 -6.38
C MET A 261 -12.12 1.68 -6.89
N ALA A 262 -10.91 1.13 -6.90
CA ALA A 262 -9.73 1.80 -7.44
C ALA A 262 -9.87 2.05 -8.95
N TYR A 263 -10.35 1.07 -9.73
CA TYR A 263 -10.62 1.26 -11.16
C TYR A 263 -11.69 2.33 -11.43
N ARG A 264 -12.73 2.41 -10.57
CA ARG A 264 -13.75 3.48 -10.70
C ARG A 264 -13.13 4.86 -10.54
N VAL A 265 -12.27 5.05 -9.56
CA VAL A 265 -11.54 6.31 -9.35
C VAL A 265 -10.58 6.58 -10.50
N ALA A 266 -9.80 5.57 -10.91
CA ALA A 266 -8.78 5.72 -11.95
C ALA A 266 -9.37 6.01 -13.34
N ALA A 267 -10.41 5.28 -13.74
CA ALA A 267 -10.93 5.30 -15.10
C ALA A 267 -12.07 6.31 -15.30
N GLY A 268 -12.72 6.77 -14.22
CA GLY A 268 -13.85 7.69 -14.33
C GLY A 268 -14.96 7.14 -15.24
N PRO A 269 -15.40 7.88 -16.28
CA PRO A 269 -16.43 7.40 -17.21
C PRO A 269 -16.11 6.10 -17.95
N TRP A 270 -14.80 5.83 -18.17
CA TRP A 270 -14.32 4.62 -18.82
C TRP A 270 -14.41 3.36 -17.93
N PHE A 271 -14.80 3.51 -16.68
CA PHE A 271 -14.97 2.39 -15.76
C PHE A 271 -15.98 1.35 -16.28
N TRP A 272 -17.17 1.81 -16.72
CA TRP A 272 -18.24 0.92 -17.13
C TRP A 272 -17.90 0.04 -18.35
N PRO A 273 -17.29 0.58 -19.42
CA PRO A 273 -16.79 -0.26 -20.52
C PRO A 273 -15.68 -1.25 -20.10
N LEU A 274 -14.90 -0.94 -19.05
CA LEU A 274 -13.85 -1.85 -18.57
C LEU A 274 -14.38 -3.01 -17.75
N VAL A 275 -15.49 -2.85 -17.04
CA VAL A 275 -16.04 -3.87 -16.13
C VAL A 275 -16.18 -5.25 -16.81
N PRO A 276 -16.80 -5.40 -17.99
CA PRO A 276 -16.91 -6.71 -18.63
C PRO A 276 -15.55 -7.37 -18.92
N VAL A 277 -14.55 -6.57 -19.32
CA VAL A 277 -13.19 -7.04 -19.59
C VAL A 277 -12.51 -7.54 -18.31
N LEU A 278 -12.63 -6.79 -17.23
CA LEU A 278 -12.10 -7.16 -15.92
C LEU A 278 -12.76 -8.47 -15.41
N LEU A 279 -14.08 -8.55 -15.48
CA LEU A 279 -14.82 -9.73 -15.02
C LEU A 279 -14.47 -10.98 -15.84
N CYS A 280 -14.35 -10.87 -17.16
CA CYS A 280 -13.91 -11.96 -18.01
C CYS A 280 -12.50 -12.44 -17.60
N LYS A 281 -11.57 -11.50 -17.41
CA LYS A 281 -10.20 -11.80 -16.96
C LYS A 281 -10.18 -12.47 -15.59
N TRP A 282 -10.94 -11.95 -14.63
CA TRP A 282 -10.94 -12.46 -13.25
C TRP A 282 -11.61 -13.83 -13.12
N ARG A 283 -12.71 -14.05 -13.83
CA ARG A 283 -13.39 -15.37 -13.85
C ARG A 283 -12.51 -16.48 -14.40
N ARG A 284 -11.64 -16.18 -15.37
CA ARG A 284 -10.67 -17.16 -15.90
C ARG A 284 -9.68 -17.63 -14.83
N LYS A 285 -9.38 -16.80 -13.84
CA LYS A 285 -8.50 -17.18 -12.72
C LYS A 285 -9.08 -18.31 -11.85
N ALA A 286 -10.35 -18.61 -11.94
CA ALA A 286 -10.94 -19.75 -11.23
C ALA A 286 -10.23 -21.09 -11.55
N ALA A 287 -9.66 -21.22 -12.76
CA ALA A 287 -8.90 -22.41 -13.14
C ALA A 287 -7.63 -22.62 -12.27
N ASP A 288 -7.03 -21.52 -11.78
CA ASP A 288 -5.82 -21.58 -10.96
C ASP A 288 -6.11 -22.12 -9.53
N TYR A 289 -7.39 -22.15 -9.12
CA TYR A 289 -7.81 -22.55 -7.78
C TYR A 289 -8.16 -24.04 -7.66
N GLY A 290 -8.16 -24.82 -8.76
CA GLY A 290 -8.39 -26.26 -8.75
C GLY A 290 -9.71 -26.63 -8.07
N PRO A 291 -9.71 -27.46 -6.99
CA PRO A 291 -10.92 -27.87 -6.29
C PRO A 291 -11.72 -26.69 -5.72
N ASP A 292 -11.06 -25.59 -5.34
CA ASP A 292 -11.69 -24.41 -4.78
C ASP A 292 -12.24 -23.44 -5.83
N ALA A 293 -12.25 -23.82 -7.13
CA ALA A 293 -12.70 -22.95 -8.22
C ALA A 293 -14.15 -22.48 -8.04
N ALA A 294 -15.04 -23.31 -7.50
CA ALA A 294 -16.42 -22.96 -7.21
C ALA A 294 -16.52 -21.91 -6.10
N LEU A 295 -15.80 -22.13 -4.99
CA LEU A 295 -15.72 -21.20 -3.88
C LEU A 295 -15.12 -19.86 -4.32
N PHE A 296 -14.04 -19.88 -5.13
CA PHE A 296 -13.48 -18.67 -5.70
C PHE A 296 -14.51 -17.86 -6.49
N ARG A 297 -15.33 -18.51 -7.33
CA ARG A 297 -16.38 -17.82 -8.12
C ARG A 297 -17.43 -17.19 -7.20
N THR A 298 -17.89 -17.92 -6.17
CA THR A 298 -18.86 -17.40 -5.18
C THR A 298 -18.32 -16.15 -4.49
N ILE A 299 -17.08 -16.17 -4.01
CA ILE A 299 -16.44 -15.03 -3.35
C ILE A 299 -16.24 -13.89 -4.35
N LEU A 300 -15.78 -14.17 -5.56
CA LEU A 300 -15.58 -13.17 -6.60
C LEU A 300 -16.89 -12.48 -6.97
N ASP A 301 -17.97 -13.22 -7.16
CA ASP A 301 -19.28 -12.66 -7.53
C ASP A 301 -19.83 -11.76 -6.42
N GLN A 302 -19.61 -12.11 -5.12
CA GLN A 302 -19.97 -11.25 -4.01
C GLN A 302 -19.09 -9.98 -3.96
N ALA A 303 -17.77 -10.13 -4.15
CA ALA A 303 -16.82 -9.02 -4.20
C ALA A 303 -17.18 -8.04 -5.34
N VAL A 304 -17.58 -8.56 -6.48
CA VAL A 304 -18.01 -7.77 -7.64
C VAL A 304 -19.30 -7.00 -7.34
N ARG A 305 -20.31 -7.65 -6.75
CA ARG A 305 -21.57 -6.97 -6.37
C ARG A 305 -21.30 -5.81 -5.42
N ASP A 306 -20.51 -6.06 -4.36
CA ASP A 306 -20.22 -5.04 -3.35
C ASP A 306 -19.32 -3.92 -3.94
N GLY A 307 -18.32 -4.26 -4.76
CA GLY A 307 -17.44 -3.30 -5.42
C GLY A 307 -18.17 -2.40 -6.43
N LEU A 308 -19.08 -2.95 -7.24
CA LEU A 308 -19.90 -2.18 -8.16
C LEU A 308 -20.89 -1.28 -7.43
N ALA A 309 -21.45 -1.74 -6.32
CA ALA A 309 -22.35 -0.95 -5.47
C ALA A 309 -21.63 0.05 -4.55
N GLY A 310 -20.29 -0.03 -4.43
CA GLY A 310 -19.51 0.79 -3.49
C GLY A 310 -19.77 0.42 -2.02
N ARG A 311 -20.17 -0.83 -1.74
CA ARG A 311 -20.51 -1.27 -0.39
C ARG A 311 -19.25 -1.61 0.41
N LEU A 312 -19.16 -1.07 1.63
CA LEU A 312 -18.06 -1.27 2.58
C LEU A 312 -18.55 -1.72 3.97
N ASP A 313 -19.85 -1.99 4.11
CA ASP A 313 -20.54 -2.27 5.37
C ASP A 313 -20.48 -3.75 5.81
N ARG A 314 -19.97 -4.66 4.94
CA ARG A 314 -19.83 -6.07 5.29
C ARG A 314 -18.69 -6.28 6.29
N SER A 315 -18.99 -6.94 7.42
CA SER A 315 -18.01 -7.24 8.44
C SER A 315 -16.97 -8.28 7.96
N HIS A 316 -15.78 -8.29 8.58
CA HIS A 316 -14.77 -9.31 8.27
C HIS A 316 -15.27 -10.72 8.59
N ASP A 317 -16.06 -10.90 9.66
CA ASP A 317 -16.65 -12.19 10.02
C ASP A 317 -17.61 -12.71 8.96
N ASP A 318 -18.38 -11.83 8.29
CA ASP A 318 -19.22 -12.22 7.15
C ASP A 318 -18.36 -12.75 6.00
N ILE A 319 -17.21 -12.10 5.75
CA ILE A 319 -16.29 -12.54 4.71
C ILE A 319 -15.61 -13.86 5.07
N LEU A 320 -15.26 -14.06 6.34
CA LEU A 320 -14.74 -15.33 6.82
C LEU A 320 -15.77 -16.46 6.64
N ARG A 321 -17.05 -16.21 6.97
CA ARG A 321 -18.15 -17.17 6.72
C ARG A 321 -18.29 -17.50 5.24
N LEU A 322 -18.33 -16.49 4.38
CA LEU A 322 -18.41 -16.65 2.93
C LEU A 322 -17.22 -17.45 2.37
N SER A 323 -16.06 -17.38 2.98
CA SER A 323 -14.83 -18.03 2.51
C SER A 323 -14.60 -19.45 3.04
N ARG A 324 -15.46 -19.92 3.93
CA ARG A 324 -15.47 -21.32 4.37
C ARG A 324 -16.20 -22.12 3.31
N SER A 325 -15.60 -23.23 2.90
CA SER A 325 -16.30 -24.24 2.11
C SER A 325 -17.34 -24.88 3.05
N ASP A 326 -18.60 -24.56 2.86
CA ASP A 326 -19.66 -25.45 3.29
C ASP A 326 -19.61 -26.69 2.36
N ALA A 327 -18.56 -27.48 2.52
CA ALA A 327 -18.59 -28.86 2.04
C ALA A 327 -19.43 -29.66 3.05
N PRO A 328 -20.51 -30.33 2.62
CA PRO A 328 -21.28 -31.24 3.47
C PRO A 328 -20.41 -32.37 4.00
#